data_f8132499307ff2655d7a81b7c3bc398e
#
_entry.id   f8132499307ff2655d7a81b7c3bc398e
#
_cell.length_a   1.000
_cell.length_b   1.000
_cell.length_c   1.000
_cell.angle_alpha   90.00
_cell.angle_beta   90.00
_cell.angle_gamma   90.00
#
_symmetry.space_group_name_H-M   'P 1'
#
loop_
_entity.id
_entity.type
_entity.pdbx_description
1 polymer ?
#
loop_
_entity_poly.entity_id
_entity_poly.type
_entity_poly.pdbx_seq_one_letter_code
_entity_poly.pdbx_strand_id
1 'polypeptide(L)'
;YELLSEVVHDPHTYSSKTVTAFSVEPPPTDDPELQKFREAAKLAAKETPDTLLSADPPHHARYRALVNKALSARRVAGMEDYCREVVTEIIDSFIDDGKVELIKQFADELPMSVIADQIGIPRTELKAYKKRADLAIGGIETKIPPEMEKEALQASMEMQKFFLSVAEERRQNPKDDIMTTLATAEME
;
A
#
# COMPACT_ATOMS: atom_id res chain seq x y z
N TYR A 1 21.22 1.35 -19.89
CA TYR A 1 19.96 0.62 -20.12
C TYR A 1 20.20 -0.90 -20.08
N GLU A 2 21.22 -1.44 -20.79
CA GLU A 2 21.53 -2.88 -20.87
C GLU A 2 21.75 -3.52 -19.50
N LEU A 3 22.58 -2.92 -18.63
CA LEU A 3 22.82 -3.42 -17.26
C LEU A 3 21.56 -3.44 -16.40
N LEU A 4 20.69 -2.43 -16.52
CA LEU A 4 19.40 -2.42 -15.81
C LEU A 4 18.49 -3.55 -16.34
N SER A 5 18.47 -3.77 -17.65
CA SER A 5 17.71 -4.86 -18.25
C SER A 5 18.21 -6.22 -17.78
N GLU A 6 19.52 -6.43 -17.69
CA GLU A 6 20.13 -7.64 -17.14
C GLU A 6 19.66 -7.90 -15.70
N VAL A 7 19.78 -6.89 -14.83
CA VAL A 7 19.39 -7.00 -13.42
C VAL A 7 17.92 -7.38 -13.25
N VAL A 8 17.00 -6.72 -13.96
CA VAL A 8 15.55 -6.98 -13.80
C VAL A 8 15.07 -8.28 -14.43
N HIS A 9 15.86 -8.90 -15.31
CA HIS A 9 15.51 -10.16 -15.97
C HIS A 9 16.24 -11.38 -15.41
N ASP A 10 17.15 -11.21 -14.46
CA ASP A 10 17.86 -12.32 -13.81
C ASP A 10 17.54 -12.41 -12.29
N PRO A 11 16.35 -12.94 -11.93
CA PRO A 11 15.96 -13.09 -10.52
C PRO A 11 16.73 -14.17 -9.77
N HIS A 12 17.54 -14.97 -10.47
CA HIS A 12 18.40 -15.96 -9.81
C HIS A 12 19.66 -15.32 -9.22
N THR A 13 20.18 -14.31 -9.88
CA THR A 13 21.33 -13.54 -9.41
C THR A 13 20.89 -12.36 -8.54
N TYR A 14 19.79 -11.69 -8.91
CA TYR A 14 19.30 -10.47 -8.26
C TYR A 14 17.92 -10.70 -7.63
N SER A 15 17.91 -11.05 -6.33
CA SER A 15 16.70 -11.32 -5.57
C SER A 15 15.98 -10.04 -5.15
N SER A 16 14.65 -10.02 -5.23
CA SER A 16 13.80 -8.96 -4.71
C SER A 16 13.63 -9.01 -3.18
N LYS A 17 14.04 -10.11 -2.53
CA LYS A 17 13.92 -10.27 -1.06
C LYS A 17 14.75 -9.27 -0.27
N THR A 18 15.71 -8.64 -0.90
CA THR A 18 16.56 -7.59 -0.31
C THR A 18 15.85 -6.23 -0.19
N VAL A 19 14.62 -6.08 -0.69
CA VAL A 19 13.84 -4.85 -0.45
C VAL A 19 13.66 -4.60 1.06
N THR A 20 13.64 -5.66 1.87
CA THR A 20 13.75 -5.52 3.33
C THR A 20 15.13 -5.06 3.81
N ALA A 21 16.15 -5.09 2.97
CA ALA A 21 17.49 -4.59 3.30
C ALA A 21 17.64 -3.07 3.17
N PHE A 22 16.66 -2.36 2.60
CA PHE A 22 16.54 -0.92 2.81
C PHE A 22 16.13 -0.60 4.26
N SER A 23 15.62 -1.54 5.01
CA SER A 23 15.56 -1.47 6.46
C SER A 23 16.99 -1.59 7.01
N VAL A 24 17.69 -0.48 7.01
CA VAL A 24 18.89 -0.31 7.85
C VAL A 24 18.46 -0.74 9.26
N GLU A 25 19.19 -1.68 9.86
CA GLU A 25 18.89 -2.05 11.24
C GLU A 25 18.73 -0.77 12.07
N PRO A 26 17.56 -0.61 12.71
CA PRO A 26 17.30 0.61 13.45
C PRO A 26 18.36 0.73 14.57
N PRO A 27 18.79 1.93 14.92
CA PRO A 27 19.78 2.13 15.96
C PRO A 27 19.32 1.50 17.26
N PRO A 28 20.22 1.02 18.12
CA PRO A 28 19.88 0.52 19.45
C PRO A 28 19.01 1.52 20.21
N THR A 29 18.05 1.03 20.97
CA THR A 29 17.18 1.86 21.81
C THR A 29 17.08 1.29 23.22
N ASP A 30 17.06 2.14 24.21
CA ASP A 30 16.81 1.79 25.60
C ASP A 30 15.31 1.95 25.97
N ASP A 31 14.47 2.40 25.01
CA ASP A 31 13.02 2.51 25.20
C ASP A 31 12.39 1.09 25.17
N PRO A 32 11.87 0.59 26.30
CA PRO A 32 11.32 -0.75 26.38
C PRO A 32 10.00 -0.90 25.60
N GLU A 33 9.26 0.18 25.37
CA GLU A 33 8.07 0.14 24.53
C GLU A 33 8.46 0.00 23.06
N LEU A 34 9.43 0.76 22.59
CA LEU A 34 9.91 0.67 21.22
C LEU A 34 10.53 -0.71 20.94
N GLN A 35 11.26 -1.29 21.90
CA GLN A 35 11.77 -2.67 21.79
C GLN A 35 10.63 -3.67 21.59
N LYS A 36 9.54 -3.59 22.39
CA LYS A 36 8.35 -4.44 22.22
C LYS A 36 7.70 -4.30 20.84
N PHE A 37 7.58 -3.05 20.34
CA PHE A 37 7.04 -2.81 19.00
C PHE A 37 7.93 -3.42 17.92
N ARG A 38 9.25 -3.29 18.01
CA ARG A 38 10.20 -3.90 17.08
C ARG A 38 10.11 -5.43 17.09
N GLU A 39 10.02 -6.04 18.27
CA GLU A 39 9.85 -7.48 18.39
C GLU A 39 8.53 -7.97 17.80
N ALA A 40 7.43 -7.27 18.08
CA ALA A 40 6.13 -7.58 17.51
C ALA A 40 6.13 -7.44 15.96
N ALA A 41 6.75 -6.38 15.43
CA ALA A 41 6.89 -6.18 13.99
C ALA A 41 7.76 -7.27 13.34
N LYS A 42 8.88 -7.67 13.97
CA LYS A 42 9.73 -8.77 13.50
C LYS A 42 8.98 -10.11 13.48
N LEU A 43 8.16 -10.36 14.49
CA LEU A 43 7.34 -11.58 14.55
C LEU A 43 6.28 -11.57 13.45
N ALA A 44 5.53 -10.48 13.32
CA ALA A 44 4.53 -10.31 12.27
C ALA A 44 5.15 -10.44 10.87
N ALA A 45 6.34 -9.88 10.63
CA ALA A 45 7.04 -10.00 9.35
C ALA A 45 7.44 -11.44 9.01
N LYS A 46 7.75 -12.28 10.02
CA LYS A 46 8.06 -13.69 9.79
C LYS A 46 6.82 -14.52 9.41
N GLU A 47 5.65 -14.13 9.91
CA GLU A 47 4.38 -14.80 9.65
C GLU A 47 3.68 -14.26 8.39
N THR A 48 4.11 -13.08 7.90
CA THR A 48 3.54 -12.47 6.71
C THR A 48 4.26 -13.01 5.46
N PRO A 49 3.52 -13.51 4.47
CA PRO A 49 4.11 -13.91 3.19
C PRO A 49 4.84 -12.72 2.53
N ASP A 50 5.79 -13.05 1.65
CA ASP A 50 6.42 -12.04 0.78
C ASP A 50 5.35 -11.20 0.06
N THR A 51 5.58 -9.91 -0.06
CA THR A 51 4.71 -9.02 -0.84
C THR A 51 5.02 -9.13 -2.33
N LEU A 52 4.18 -8.55 -3.19
CA LEU A 52 4.46 -8.47 -4.62
C LEU A 52 5.81 -7.80 -4.92
N LEU A 53 6.25 -6.86 -4.08
CA LEU A 53 7.53 -6.16 -4.24
C LEU A 53 8.74 -7.00 -3.80
N SER A 54 8.56 -7.89 -2.83
CA SER A 54 9.65 -8.66 -2.21
C SER A 54 9.66 -10.14 -2.60
N ALA A 55 8.67 -10.59 -3.36
CA ALA A 55 8.59 -11.98 -3.79
C ALA A 55 9.48 -12.25 -5.01
N ASP A 56 10.19 -13.37 -4.96
CA ASP A 56 10.88 -13.93 -6.12
C ASP A 56 10.02 -15.00 -6.83
N PRO A 57 10.35 -15.41 -8.05
CA PRO A 57 9.73 -16.57 -8.69
C PRO A 57 9.88 -17.84 -7.83
N PRO A 58 8.86 -18.73 -7.77
CA PRO A 58 7.59 -18.68 -8.52
C PRO A 58 6.50 -17.83 -7.84
N HIS A 59 6.69 -17.38 -6.61
CA HIS A 59 5.67 -16.67 -5.82
C HIS A 59 5.28 -15.33 -6.46
N HIS A 60 6.26 -14.57 -6.94
CA HIS A 60 6.01 -13.31 -7.64
C HIS A 60 5.03 -13.48 -8.80
N ALA A 61 5.22 -14.51 -9.64
CA ALA A 61 4.36 -14.76 -10.80
C ALA A 61 2.90 -15.02 -10.38
N ARG A 62 2.68 -15.76 -9.28
CA ARG A 62 1.35 -16.04 -8.73
C ARG A 62 0.68 -14.75 -8.23
N TYR A 63 1.39 -13.97 -7.42
CA TYR A 63 0.87 -12.70 -6.89
C TYR A 63 0.57 -11.71 -8.03
N ARG A 64 1.46 -11.63 -9.02
CA ARG A 64 1.28 -10.78 -10.20
C ARG A 64 0.06 -11.18 -11.01
N ALA A 65 -0.20 -12.47 -11.18
CA ALA A 65 -1.38 -12.96 -11.88
C ALA A 65 -2.68 -12.53 -11.18
N LEU A 66 -2.74 -12.59 -9.84
CA LEU A 66 -3.87 -12.13 -9.06
C LEU A 66 -4.11 -10.64 -9.22
N VAL A 67 -3.05 -9.83 -9.10
CA VAL A 67 -3.15 -8.36 -9.27
C VAL A 67 -3.57 -8.00 -10.70
N ASN A 68 -3.02 -8.66 -11.72
CA ASN A 68 -3.40 -8.44 -13.11
C ASN A 68 -4.88 -8.80 -13.38
N LYS A 69 -5.42 -9.83 -12.71
CA LYS A 69 -6.85 -10.16 -12.76
C LYS A 69 -7.70 -9.08 -12.10
N ALA A 70 -7.27 -8.60 -10.93
CA ALA A 70 -7.97 -7.55 -10.18
C ALA A 70 -7.93 -6.19 -10.89
N LEU A 71 -6.82 -5.85 -11.56
CA LEU A 71 -6.61 -4.61 -12.34
C LEU A 71 -6.66 -4.89 -13.85
N SER A 72 -7.69 -5.63 -14.30
CA SER A 72 -7.88 -5.89 -15.72
C SER A 72 -8.14 -4.60 -16.52
N ALA A 73 -7.80 -4.60 -17.81
CA ALA A 73 -8.04 -3.45 -18.69
C ALA A 73 -9.52 -3.02 -18.71
N ARG A 74 -10.45 -3.97 -18.61
CA ARG A 74 -11.89 -3.68 -18.49
C ARG A 74 -12.22 -2.92 -17.21
N ARG A 75 -11.66 -3.33 -16.05
CA ARG A 75 -11.88 -2.65 -14.77
C ARG A 75 -11.30 -1.24 -14.81
N VAL A 76 -10.07 -1.10 -15.31
CA VAL A 76 -9.42 0.21 -15.44
C VAL A 76 -10.23 1.15 -16.34
N ALA A 77 -10.72 0.68 -17.48
CA ALA A 77 -11.59 1.47 -18.33
C ALA A 77 -12.93 1.87 -17.65
N GLY A 78 -13.46 1.00 -16.80
CA GLY A 78 -14.66 1.29 -16.00
C GLY A 78 -14.48 2.33 -14.89
N MET A 79 -13.23 2.71 -14.56
CA MET A 79 -12.96 3.75 -13.56
C MET A 79 -13.02 5.17 -14.13
N GLU A 80 -13.11 5.34 -15.46
CA GLU A 80 -13.00 6.67 -16.10
C GLU A 80 -14.07 7.64 -15.59
N ASP A 81 -15.33 7.22 -15.58
CA ASP A 81 -16.44 8.08 -15.15
C ASP A 81 -16.28 8.48 -13.68
N TYR A 82 -15.94 7.52 -12.82
CA TYR A 82 -15.66 7.79 -11.42
C TYR A 82 -14.47 8.76 -11.24
N CYS A 83 -13.37 8.57 -11.98
CA CYS A 83 -12.25 9.50 -11.93
C CYS A 83 -12.64 10.91 -12.35
N ARG A 84 -13.51 11.06 -13.38
CA ARG A 84 -14.03 12.35 -13.82
C ARG A 84 -14.88 13.03 -12.74
N GLU A 85 -15.74 12.28 -12.07
CA GLU A 85 -16.53 12.77 -10.93
C GLU A 85 -15.62 13.29 -9.81
N VAL A 86 -14.65 12.47 -9.38
CA VAL A 86 -13.68 12.86 -8.34
C VAL A 86 -12.88 14.09 -8.72
N VAL A 87 -12.41 14.19 -9.99
CA VAL A 87 -11.69 15.35 -10.49
C VAL A 87 -12.57 16.62 -10.43
N THR A 88 -13.83 16.50 -10.82
CA THR A 88 -14.77 17.62 -10.76
C THR A 88 -15.00 18.08 -9.31
N GLU A 89 -15.29 17.15 -8.40
CA GLU A 89 -15.46 17.45 -6.97
C GLU A 89 -14.23 18.16 -6.37
N ILE A 90 -13.01 17.68 -6.70
CA ILE A 90 -11.78 18.28 -6.21
C ILE A 90 -11.60 19.69 -6.76
N ILE A 91 -11.81 19.89 -8.06
CA ILE A 91 -11.68 21.23 -8.70
C ILE A 91 -12.71 22.19 -8.11
N ASP A 92 -13.96 21.76 -7.96
CA ASP A 92 -15.03 22.58 -7.40
C ASP A 92 -14.74 23.01 -5.96
N SER A 93 -13.95 22.23 -5.22
CA SER A 93 -13.59 22.56 -3.84
C SER A 93 -12.68 23.79 -3.68
N PHE A 94 -12.00 24.24 -4.74
CA PHE A 94 -11.05 25.36 -4.70
C PHE A 94 -11.19 26.36 -5.86
N ILE A 95 -12.07 26.14 -6.84
CA ILE A 95 -12.14 26.95 -8.04
C ILE A 95 -12.48 28.41 -7.72
N ASP A 96 -13.33 28.64 -6.73
CA ASP A 96 -13.77 29.98 -6.30
C ASP A 96 -12.67 30.73 -5.53
N ASP A 97 -11.67 30.02 -4.98
CA ASP A 97 -10.54 30.62 -4.27
C ASP A 97 -9.57 31.36 -5.20
N GLY A 98 -9.63 31.11 -6.53
CA GLY A 98 -8.75 31.68 -7.54
C GLY A 98 -7.27 31.29 -7.42
N LYS A 99 -6.95 30.37 -6.51
CA LYS A 99 -5.61 29.80 -6.26
C LYS A 99 -5.73 28.38 -5.71
N VAL A 100 -4.70 27.56 -5.91
CA VAL A 100 -4.65 26.17 -5.44
C VAL A 100 -3.22 25.80 -5.04
N GLU A 101 -3.09 25.00 -3.99
CA GLU A 101 -1.87 24.24 -3.73
C GLU A 101 -2.04 22.90 -4.43
N LEU A 102 -1.49 22.80 -5.65
CA LEU A 102 -1.79 21.72 -6.59
C LEU A 102 -1.45 20.33 -6.05
N ILE A 103 -0.35 20.19 -5.31
CA ILE A 103 0.06 18.87 -4.80
C ILE A 103 -0.94 18.38 -3.76
N LYS A 104 -1.21 19.17 -2.71
CA LYS A 104 -2.05 18.75 -1.59
C LYS A 104 -3.53 18.71 -1.92
N GLN A 105 -4.02 19.68 -2.71
CA GLN A 105 -5.44 19.83 -2.97
C GLN A 105 -5.92 19.07 -4.20
N PHE A 106 -5.00 18.61 -5.09
CA PHE A 106 -5.36 17.87 -6.28
C PHE A 106 -4.56 16.58 -6.47
N ALA A 107 -3.23 16.68 -6.57
CA ALA A 107 -2.39 15.54 -6.96
C ALA A 107 -2.35 14.42 -5.89
N ASP A 108 -2.48 14.77 -4.62
CA ASP A 108 -2.60 13.81 -3.51
C ASP A 108 -4.03 13.23 -3.41
N GLU A 109 -5.06 14.10 -3.57
CA GLU A 109 -6.46 13.71 -3.32
C GLU A 109 -6.99 12.75 -4.39
N LEU A 110 -6.67 12.98 -5.67
CA LEU A 110 -7.22 12.17 -6.77
C LEU A 110 -6.81 10.70 -6.71
N PRO A 111 -5.51 10.32 -6.69
CA PRO A 111 -5.11 8.91 -6.62
C PRO A 111 -5.58 8.24 -5.34
N MET A 112 -5.55 8.97 -4.22
CA MET A 112 -6.00 8.46 -2.93
C MET A 112 -7.48 8.13 -2.93
N SER A 113 -8.32 8.99 -3.53
CA SER A 113 -9.76 8.73 -3.65
C SER A 113 -10.04 7.50 -4.53
N VAL A 114 -9.33 7.39 -5.65
CA VAL A 114 -9.51 6.26 -6.58
C VAL A 114 -9.09 4.94 -5.94
N ILE A 115 -7.91 4.89 -5.30
CA ILE A 115 -7.46 3.63 -4.66
C ILE A 115 -8.33 3.27 -3.46
N ALA A 116 -8.76 4.25 -2.66
CA ALA A 116 -9.62 4.03 -1.50
C ALA A 116 -10.95 3.39 -1.87
N ASP A 117 -11.58 3.87 -2.95
CA ASP A 117 -12.81 3.27 -3.48
C ASP A 117 -12.59 1.81 -3.89
N GLN A 118 -11.52 1.54 -4.62
CA GLN A 118 -11.19 0.19 -5.11
C GLN A 118 -10.84 -0.81 -4.00
N ILE A 119 -10.34 -0.35 -2.85
CA ILE A 119 -10.04 -1.19 -1.69
C ILE A 119 -11.10 -1.12 -0.60
N GLY A 120 -12.18 -0.36 -0.83
CA GLY A 120 -13.33 -0.29 0.04
C GLY A 120 -13.14 0.58 1.29
N ILE A 121 -12.28 1.61 1.23
CA ILE A 121 -12.12 2.61 2.29
C ILE A 121 -13.20 3.68 2.14
N PRO A 122 -14.01 3.93 3.18
CA PRO A 122 -14.97 5.04 3.16
C PRO A 122 -14.28 6.39 2.96
N ARG A 123 -14.83 7.26 2.12
CA ARG A 123 -14.30 8.63 1.89
C ARG A 123 -14.13 9.44 3.17
N THR A 124 -14.98 9.21 4.17
CA THR A 124 -14.89 9.84 5.49
C THR A 124 -13.63 9.48 6.26
N GLU A 125 -13.02 8.33 5.96
CA GLU A 125 -11.80 7.82 6.58
C GLU A 125 -10.53 8.10 5.77
N LEU A 126 -10.67 8.65 4.56
CA LEU A 126 -9.58 8.83 3.61
C LEU A 126 -8.39 9.61 4.21
N LYS A 127 -8.65 10.73 4.91
CA LYS A 127 -7.60 11.54 5.53
C LYS A 127 -6.85 10.79 6.64
N ALA A 128 -7.58 10.05 7.46
CA ALA A 128 -6.97 9.24 8.51
C ALA A 128 -6.16 8.07 7.92
N TYR A 129 -6.67 7.47 6.85
CA TYR A 129 -5.98 6.42 6.13
C TYR A 129 -4.69 6.94 5.49
N LYS A 130 -4.75 8.09 4.77
CA LYS A 130 -3.57 8.72 4.17
C LYS A 130 -2.48 8.96 5.20
N LYS A 131 -2.82 9.56 6.34
CA LYS A 131 -1.85 9.80 7.42
C LYS A 131 -1.16 8.51 7.87
N ARG A 132 -1.90 7.41 8.03
CA ARG A 132 -1.32 6.10 8.40
C ARG A 132 -0.45 5.53 7.27
N ALA A 133 -0.88 5.65 6.02
CA ALA A 133 -0.12 5.20 4.87
C ALA A 133 1.20 5.96 4.73
N ASP A 134 1.19 7.29 4.86
CA ASP A 134 2.38 8.12 4.81
C ASP A 134 3.38 7.75 5.92
N LEU A 135 2.91 7.48 7.13
CA LEU A 135 3.74 7.01 8.24
C LEU A 135 4.33 5.62 7.98
N ALA A 136 3.50 4.68 7.51
CA ALA A 136 3.94 3.31 7.23
C ALA A 136 4.96 3.25 6.08
N ILE A 137 4.73 4.03 5.01
CA ILE A 137 5.63 4.07 3.83
C ILE A 137 6.90 4.85 4.15
N GLY A 138 6.79 5.98 4.86
CA GLY A 138 7.95 6.76 5.31
C GLY A 138 8.96 5.92 6.10
N GLY A 139 8.47 4.89 6.79
CA GLY A 139 9.30 3.90 7.48
C GLY A 139 10.14 3.00 6.58
N ILE A 140 9.78 2.89 5.31
CA ILE A 140 10.48 2.03 4.34
C ILE A 140 11.61 2.80 3.63
N GLU A 141 11.41 4.10 3.38
CA GLU A 141 12.27 4.86 2.46
C GLU A 141 13.47 5.55 3.12
N THR A 142 13.41 5.86 4.40
CA THR A 142 14.44 6.67 5.08
C THR A 142 14.71 6.20 6.50
N LYS A 143 15.86 6.62 7.05
CA LYS A 143 16.09 6.55 8.49
C LYS A 143 15.07 7.42 9.19
N ILE A 144 14.01 6.80 9.72
CA ILE A 144 13.03 7.51 10.51
C ILE A 144 13.69 7.94 11.82
N PRO A 145 13.45 9.18 12.27
CA PRO A 145 13.83 9.56 13.63
C PRO A 145 13.21 8.57 14.65
N PRO A 146 13.96 8.18 15.70
CA PRO A 146 13.48 7.20 16.69
C PRO A 146 12.11 7.54 17.29
N GLU A 147 11.82 8.83 17.46
CA GLU A 147 10.54 9.33 17.94
C GLU A 147 9.36 9.03 17.01
N MET A 148 9.61 8.90 15.70
CA MET A 148 8.58 8.58 14.69
C MET A 148 8.50 7.07 14.40
N GLU A 149 9.50 6.30 14.78
CA GLU A 149 9.56 4.87 14.48
C GLU A 149 8.41 4.10 15.13
N LYS A 150 8.08 4.42 16.38
CA LYS A 150 6.96 3.79 17.09
C LYS A 150 5.64 4.05 16.38
N GLU A 151 5.39 5.29 15.95
CA GLU A 151 4.18 5.66 15.22
C GLU A 151 4.11 4.95 13.87
N ALA A 152 5.23 4.86 13.16
CA ALA A 152 5.30 4.17 11.86
C ALA A 152 5.03 2.66 11.98
N LEU A 153 5.62 2.00 12.98
CA LEU A 153 5.37 0.58 13.26
C LEU A 153 3.90 0.34 13.64
N GLN A 154 3.34 1.21 14.50
CA GLN A 154 1.95 1.12 14.89
C GLN A 154 1.02 1.32 13.68
N ALA A 155 1.27 2.34 12.85
CA ALA A 155 0.51 2.61 11.64
C ALA A 155 0.54 1.42 10.67
N SER A 156 1.70 0.79 10.48
CA SER A 156 1.86 -0.41 9.66
C SER A 156 1.02 -1.60 10.18
N MET A 157 1.05 -1.85 11.48
CA MET A 157 0.25 -2.90 12.11
C MET A 157 -1.26 -2.65 12.02
N GLU A 158 -1.69 -1.39 12.18
CA GLU A 158 -3.09 -0.98 12.04
C GLU A 158 -3.57 -1.15 10.61
N MET A 159 -2.75 -0.78 9.62
CA MET A 159 -3.06 -0.99 8.21
C MET A 159 -3.19 -2.47 7.87
N GLN A 160 -2.29 -3.32 8.34
CA GLN A 160 -2.38 -4.76 8.13
C GLN A 160 -3.69 -5.33 8.71
N LYS A 161 -4.04 -4.97 9.94
CA LYS A 161 -5.31 -5.38 10.56
C LYS A 161 -6.51 -4.89 9.76
N PHE A 162 -6.48 -3.66 9.29
CA PHE A 162 -7.54 -3.10 8.45
C PHE A 162 -7.72 -3.93 7.18
N PHE A 163 -6.65 -4.19 6.41
CA PHE A 163 -6.75 -4.99 5.19
C PHE A 163 -7.26 -6.41 5.43
N LEU A 164 -6.81 -7.06 6.50
CA LEU A 164 -7.31 -8.38 6.88
C LEU A 164 -8.80 -8.35 7.20
N SER A 165 -9.28 -7.33 7.92
CA SER A 165 -10.71 -7.18 8.24
C SER A 165 -11.56 -6.92 7.00
N VAL A 166 -11.07 -6.09 6.05
CA VAL A 166 -11.75 -5.86 4.78
C VAL A 166 -11.79 -7.13 3.93
N ALA A 167 -10.68 -7.87 3.86
CA ALA A 167 -10.64 -9.13 3.12
C ALA A 167 -11.64 -10.14 3.68
N GLU A 168 -11.75 -10.27 5.00
CA GLU A 168 -12.73 -11.16 5.63
C GLU A 168 -14.18 -10.69 5.37
N GLU A 169 -14.45 -9.39 5.47
CA GLU A 169 -15.76 -8.83 5.14
C GLU A 169 -16.12 -9.11 3.68
N ARG A 170 -15.16 -8.99 2.73
CA ARG A 170 -15.39 -9.27 1.31
C ARG A 170 -15.60 -10.75 0.98
N ARG A 171 -15.06 -11.67 1.76
CA ARG A 171 -15.37 -13.09 1.61
C ARG A 171 -16.82 -13.39 1.96
N GLN A 172 -17.36 -12.69 2.97
CA GLN A 172 -18.74 -12.87 3.42
C GLN A 172 -19.74 -12.05 2.58
N ASN A 173 -19.35 -10.84 2.19
CA ASN A 173 -20.18 -9.88 1.46
C ASN A 173 -19.40 -9.35 0.24
N PRO A 174 -19.33 -10.11 -0.87
CA PRO A 174 -18.62 -9.71 -2.09
C PRO A 174 -19.17 -8.40 -2.67
N LYS A 175 -18.26 -7.51 -3.12
CA LYS A 175 -18.57 -6.26 -3.83
C LYS A 175 -17.82 -6.22 -5.16
N ASP A 176 -18.15 -5.26 -6.02
CA ASP A 176 -17.41 -5.05 -7.25
C ASP A 176 -16.18 -4.18 -7.00
N ASP A 177 -15.21 -4.72 -6.25
CA ASP A 177 -13.96 -4.06 -5.91
C ASP A 177 -12.74 -5.00 -6.02
N ILE A 178 -11.54 -4.42 -5.94
CA ILE A 178 -10.27 -5.17 -6.01
C ILE A 178 -10.17 -6.12 -4.81
N MET A 179 -10.61 -5.69 -3.63
CA MET A 179 -10.50 -6.48 -2.41
C MET A 179 -11.32 -7.76 -2.49
N THR A 180 -12.51 -7.72 -3.07
CA THR A 180 -13.30 -8.94 -3.33
C THR A 180 -12.55 -9.89 -4.25
N THR A 181 -12.01 -9.36 -5.37
CA THR A 181 -11.26 -10.18 -6.33
C THR A 181 -10.07 -10.86 -5.67
N LEU A 182 -9.33 -10.16 -4.81
CA LEU A 182 -8.16 -10.70 -4.11
C LEU A 182 -8.57 -11.66 -2.97
N ALA A 183 -9.59 -11.29 -2.17
CA ALA A 183 -10.00 -12.06 -1.00
C ALA A 183 -10.67 -13.40 -1.35
N THR A 184 -11.25 -13.50 -2.57
CA THR A 184 -11.92 -14.71 -3.06
C THR A 184 -11.08 -15.50 -4.07
N ALA A 185 -9.85 -15.04 -4.36
CA ALA A 185 -8.97 -15.73 -5.28
C ALA A 185 -8.47 -17.06 -4.70
N GLU A 186 -8.59 -18.12 -5.47
CA GLU A 186 -7.93 -19.39 -5.17
C GLU A 186 -6.53 -19.37 -5.81
N MET A 187 -5.51 -19.68 -5.01
CA MET A 187 -4.15 -19.83 -5.51
C MET A 187 -3.92 -21.31 -5.86
N GLU A 188 -3.80 -21.57 -7.17
CA GLU A 188 -3.35 -22.86 -7.69
C GLU A 188 -1.85 -23.10 -7.47
#